data_b3e0657ef282c20843171a13fca848ec
#
_entry.id   b3e0657ef282c20843171a13fca848ec
#
_cell.length_a   1.000
_cell.length_b   1.000
_cell.length_c   1.000
_cell.angle_alpha   90.00
_cell.angle_beta   90.00
_cell.angle_gamma   90.00
#
_symmetry.space_group_name_H-M   'P 1'
#
loop_
_entity.id
_entity.type
_entity.pdbx_description
1 polymer ?
#
loop_
_entity_poly.entity_id
_entity_poly.type
_entity_poly.pdbx_seq_one_letter_code
_entity_poly.pdbx_strand_id
1 'polypeptide(L)'
;MKRFGRAAVIACLMTLAPGLAFAQGKVAVLNLESAVFSTEEAKTQINALRQTPEYLANKKEAESLKKQYEDLVAQFNKNREVMSAEQEEEQGRKIKQIGTDLEFVAKKLQQSEREVAQRIMREMMPRANTVVMDLVKAEGIGLLLNAQAALYAEPGFSLDAKVTEKLNQTKK
;
A
#
# COMPACT_ATOMS: atom_id res chain seq x y z
N MET A 1 -48.24 62.24 -48.76
CA MET A 1 -48.16 60.77 -49.13
C MET A 1 -46.73 60.32 -48.93
N LYS A 2 -46.54 59.48 -47.98
CA LYS A 2 -45.59 58.35 -47.86
C LYS A 2 -45.28 58.07 -46.38
N ARG A 3 -46.02 57.16 -45.85
CA ARG A 3 -45.76 56.53 -44.55
C ARG A 3 -44.61 55.55 -44.70
N PHE A 4 -43.53 55.80 -43.99
CA PHE A 4 -42.50 54.82 -43.74
C PHE A 4 -42.41 54.52 -42.26
N GLY A 5 -42.59 53.55 -41.91
CA GLY A 5 -42.53 52.27 -41.31
C GLY A 5 -41.64 52.32 -40.11
N ARG A 6 -42.27 52.34 -38.90
CA ARG A 6 -41.61 51.98 -37.65
C ARG A 6 -41.47 50.46 -37.63
N ALA A 7 -40.35 49.99 -38.11
CA ALA A 7 -39.97 48.59 -38.00
C ALA A 7 -38.72 48.43 -37.18
N ALA A 8 -38.89 47.84 -36.05
CA ALA A 8 -38.00 46.85 -35.41
C ALA A 8 -36.57 47.26 -35.18
N VAL A 9 -36.28 47.78 -34.01
CA VAL A 9 -35.01 47.53 -33.31
C VAL A 9 -35.33 46.73 -32.05
N ILE A 10 -35.69 45.46 -32.26
CA ILE A 10 -35.65 44.40 -31.26
C ILE A 10 -34.59 43.44 -31.75
N ALA A 11 -33.35 43.75 -31.47
CA ALA A 11 -32.27 42.81 -31.75
C ALA A 11 -31.29 42.82 -30.57
N CYS A 12 -31.27 41.64 -29.92
CA CYS A 12 -30.11 41.14 -29.22
C CYS A 12 -29.64 41.80 -27.95
N LEU A 13 -30.44 41.77 -26.91
CA LEU A 13 -29.90 41.49 -25.59
C LEU A 13 -29.81 39.97 -25.41
N MET A 14 -28.93 39.31 -26.15
CA MET A 14 -28.41 38.02 -25.74
C MET A 14 -27.52 38.29 -24.53
N THR A 15 -28.07 38.09 -23.37
CA THR A 15 -27.42 38.01 -22.09
C THR A 15 -26.30 36.96 -22.18
N LEU A 16 -25.04 37.47 -22.23
CA LEU A 16 -23.92 36.69 -21.74
C LEU A 16 -24.19 36.41 -20.25
N ALA A 17 -24.87 35.33 -19.94
CA ALA A 17 -24.81 34.77 -18.64
C ALA A 17 -23.35 34.32 -18.46
N PRO A 18 -22.56 34.93 -17.55
CA PRO A 18 -21.30 34.31 -17.16
C PRO A 18 -21.69 33.01 -16.52
N GLY A 19 -21.40 31.88 -17.20
CA GLY A 19 -21.48 30.58 -16.60
C GLY A 19 -20.65 30.68 -15.33
N LEU A 20 -21.32 30.59 -14.17
CA LEU A 20 -20.67 30.32 -12.92
C LEU A 20 -20.11 28.90 -13.05
N ALA A 21 -18.95 28.77 -13.69
CA ALA A 21 -18.11 27.63 -13.59
C ALA A 21 -17.78 27.54 -12.09
N PHE A 22 -18.59 26.87 -11.33
CA PHE A 22 -18.16 26.37 -10.03
C PHE A 22 -16.91 25.58 -10.34
N ALA A 23 -15.78 26.14 -10.00
CA ALA A 23 -14.53 25.41 -9.95
C ALA A 23 -14.68 24.40 -8.80
N GLN A 24 -15.47 23.35 -9.04
CA GLN A 24 -15.49 22.20 -8.15
C GLN A 24 -14.09 21.63 -8.21
N GLY A 25 -13.33 21.85 -7.14
CA GLY A 25 -12.01 21.28 -7.01
C GLY A 25 -12.09 19.78 -7.29
N LYS A 26 -11.11 19.26 -7.99
CA LYS A 26 -11.03 17.82 -8.30
C LYS A 26 -11.04 17.02 -7.00
N VAL A 27 -11.67 15.85 -7.03
CA VAL A 27 -11.56 14.85 -5.96
C VAL A 27 -10.45 13.89 -6.33
N ALA A 28 -9.65 13.49 -5.36
CA ALA A 28 -8.63 12.46 -5.55
C ALA A 28 -8.57 11.54 -4.32
N VAL A 29 -8.00 10.35 -4.52
CA VAL A 29 -7.72 9.38 -3.47
C VAL A 29 -6.21 9.11 -3.41
N LEU A 30 -5.69 8.83 -2.22
CA LEU A 30 -4.28 8.52 -2.01
C LEU A 30 -4.14 7.44 -0.95
N ASN A 31 -3.37 6.40 -1.27
CA ASN A 31 -2.74 5.51 -0.30
C ASN A 31 -1.28 5.93 -0.14
N LEU A 32 -1.02 6.85 0.80
CA LEU A 32 0.30 7.41 1.00
C LEU A 32 1.34 6.35 1.36
N GLU A 33 0.96 5.36 2.17
CA GLU A 33 1.83 4.25 2.53
C GLU A 33 2.24 3.43 1.29
N SER A 34 1.27 3.04 0.48
CA SER A 34 1.52 2.35 -0.79
C SER A 34 2.44 3.15 -1.72
N ALA A 35 2.18 4.46 -1.85
CA ALA A 35 3.00 5.34 -2.68
C ALA A 35 4.44 5.41 -2.18
N VAL A 36 4.67 5.51 -0.87
CA VAL A 36 6.01 5.53 -0.25
C VAL A 36 6.73 4.20 -0.48
N PHE A 37 6.09 3.06 -0.19
CA PHE A 37 6.72 1.75 -0.38
C PHE A 37 6.96 1.37 -1.85
N SER A 38 6.29 2.03 -2.79
CA SER A 38 6.51 1.86 -4.22
C SER A 38 7.74 2.62 -4.74
N THR A 39 8.36 3.48 -3.94
CA THR A 39 9.57 4.24 -4.33
C THR A 39 10.80 3.36 -4.44
N GLU A 40 11.76 3.77 -5.28
CA GLU A 40 13.05 3.05 -5.43
C GLU A 40 13.87 3.07 -4.12
N GLU A 41 13.78 4.16 -3.35
CA GLU A 41 14.44 4.28 -2.05
C GLU A 41 13.91 3.24 -1.05
N ALA A 42 12.60 3.10 -0.93
CA ALA A 42 11.97 2.11 -0.06
C ALA A 42 12.31 0.67 -0.50
N LYS A 43 12.21 0.38 -1.80
CA LYS A 43 12.59 -0.93 -2.36
C LYS A 43 14.04 -1.27 -2.08
N THR A 44 14.95 -0.30 -2.20
CA THR A 44 16.37 -0.49 -1.90
C THR A 44 16.58 -0.83 -0.43
N GLN A 45 15.93 -0.14 0.50
CA GLN A 45 16.03 -0.44 1.93
C GLN A 45 15.48 -1.82 2.28
N ILE A 46 14.33 -2.21 1.70
CA ILE A 46 13.74 -3.54 1.89
C ILE A 46 14.66 -4.63 1.33
N ASN A 47 15.21 -4.42 0.14
CA ASN A 47 16.15 -5.37 -0.46
C ASN A 47 17.45 -5.48 0.35
N ALA A 48 17.94 -4.37 0.91
CA ALA A 48 19.12 -4.38 1.78
C ALA A 48 18.86 -5.25 3.04
N LEU A 49 17.71 -5.14 3.69
CA LEU A 49 17.33 -6.03 4.79
C LEU A 49 17.38 -7.50 4.35
N ARG A 50 16.73 -7.82 3.22
CA ARG A 50 16.62 -9.19 2.72
C ARG A 50 17.96 -9.84 2.34
N GLN A 51 18.99 -9.03 2.15
CA GLN A 51 20.36 -9.48 1.86
C GLN A 51 21.25 -9.56 3.12
N THR A 52 20.75 -9.15 4.29
CA THR A 52 21.54 -9.28 5.52
C THR A 52 21.77 -10.75 5.87
N PRO A 53 22.98 -11.11 6.38
CA PRO A 53 23.26 -12.49 6.78
C PRO A 53 22.25 -13.03 7.80
N GLU A 54 21.79 -12.18 8.73
CA GLU A 54 20.82 -12.54 9.76
C GLU A 54 19.45 -12.87 9.15
N TYR A 55 18.94 -12.01 8.25
CA TYR A 55 17.65 -12.25 7.60
C TYR A 55 17.69 -13.54 6.76
N LEU A 56 18.78 -13.75 6.01
CA LEU A 56 18.98 -14.97 5.19
C LEU A 56 19.07 -16.23 6.05
N ALA A 57 19.76 -16.16 7.19
CA ALA A 57 19.86 -17.28 8.12
C ALA A 57 18.49 -17.62 8.72
N ASN A 58 17.78 -16.63 9.26
CA ASN A 58 16.44 -16.82 9.80
C ASN A 58 15.45 -17.35 8.73
N LYS A 59 15.53 -16.85 7.50
CA LYS A 59 14.70 -17.34 6.40
C LYS A 59 14.96 -18.82 6.10
N LYS A 60 16.23 -19.22 6.00
CA LYS A 60 16.62 -20.63 5.78
C LYS A 60 16.19 -21.54 6.92
N GLU A 61 16.32 -21.04 8.16
CA GLU A 61 15.87 -21.77 9.35
C GLU A 61 14.35 -21.95 9.34
N ALA A 62 13.58 -20.90 9.04
CA ALA A 62 12.11 -20.98 8.93
C ALA A 62 11.68 -21.97 7.84
N GLU A 63 12.33 -21.98 6.68
CA GLU A 63 12.05 -22.92 5.59
C GLU A 63 12.35 -24.38 6.02
N SER A 64 13.45 -24.59 6.73
CA SER A 64 13.82 -25.91 7.26
C SER A 64 12.84 -26.42 8.32
N LEU A 65 12.49 -25.56 9.29
CA LEU A 65 11.53 -25.90 10.34
C LEU A 65 10.14 -26.14 9.77
N LYS A 66 9.71 -25.35 8.80
CA LYS A 66 8.44 -25.57 8.10
C LYS A 66 8.38 -26.95 7.46
N LYS A 67 9.43 -27.35 6.74
CA LYS A 67 9.50 -28.68 6.12
C LYS A 67 9.48 -29.79 7.18
N GLN A 68 10.26 -29.65 8.25
CA GLN A 68 10.26 -30.64 9.34
C GLN A 68 8.88 -30.75 9.99
N TYR A 69 8.18 -29.64 10.20
CA TYR A 69 6.84 -29.63 10.74
C TYR A 69 5.85 -30.37 9.83
N GLU A 70 5.86 -30.05 8.52
CA GLU A 70 5.00 -30.70 7.53
C GLU A 70 5.26 -32.22 7.45
N ASP A 71 6.53 -32.64 7.45
CA ASP A 71 6.94 -34.04 7.40
C ASP A 71 6.50 -34.79 8.67
N LEU A 72 6.69 -34.20 9.87
CA LEU A 72 6.26 -34.78 11.13
C LEU A 72 4.74 -34.95 11.23
N VAL A 73 4.00 -33.92 10.81
CA VAL A 73 2.53 -33.94 10.78
C VAL A 73 2.04 -35.01 9.80
N ALA A 74 2.64 -35.13 8.63
CA ALA A 74 2.28 -36.15 7.65
C ALA A 74 2.56 -37.56 8.17
N GLN A 75 3.72 -37.80 8.82
CA GLN A 75 4.06 -39.07 9.44
C GLN A 75 3.13 -39.42 10.60
N PHE A 76 2.82 -38.44 11.45
CA PHE A 76 1.89 -38.65 12.56
C PHE A 76 0.51 -39.07 12.06
N ASN A 77 -0.05 -38.35 11.08
CA ASN A 77 -1.36 -38.69 10.54
C ASN A 77 -1.40 -40.06 9.86
N LYS A 78 -0.32 -40.44 9.17
CA LYS A 78 -0.21 -41.73 8.48
C LYS A 78 -0.16 -42.92 9.46
N ASN A 79 0.54 -42.74 10.58
CA ASN A 79 0.86 -43.86 11.49
C ASN A 79 -0.01 -43.87 12.76
N ARG A 80 -0.86 -42.86 12.96
CA ARG A 80 -1.62 -42.64 14.19
C ARG A 80 -2.41 -43.87 14.65
N GLU A 81 -3.02 -44.58 13.73
CA GLU A 81 -3.85 -45.78 14.05
C GLU A 81 -3.05 -46.97 14.59
N VAL A 82 -1.73 -47.01 14.34
CA VAL A 82 -0.86 -48.10 14.75
C VAL A 82 0.12 -47.71 15.86
N MET A 83 0.06 -46.45 16.34
CA MET A 83 0.92 -45.95 17.42
C MET A 83 0.41 -46.39 18.80
N SER A 84 1.35 -46.61 19.74
CA SER A 84 1.01 -46.66 21.16
C SER A 84 0.70 -45.21 21.68
N ALA A 85 -0.02 -45.14 22.80
CA ALA A 85 -0.32 -43.83 23.44
C ALA A 85 0.95 -43.04 23.76
N GLU A 86 2.02 -43.70 24.17
CA GLU A 86 3.31 -43.06 24.48
C GLU A 86 3.97 -42.50 23.20
N GLN A 87 3.90 -43.24 22.08
CA GLN A 87 4.43 -42.78 20.78
C GLN A 87 3.63 -41.59 20.24
N GLU A 88 2.29 -41.64 20.39
CA GLU A 88 1.42 -40.52 19.98
C GLU A 88 1.76 -39.24 20.77
N GLU A 89 1.93 -39.38 22.09
CA GLU A 89 2.31 -38.24 22.95
C GLU A 89 3.70 -37.72 22.62
N GLU A 90 4.70 -38.56 22.41
CA GLU A 90 6.06 -38.14 22.05
C GLU A 90 6.09 -37.40 20.72
N GLN A 91 5.42 -37.94 19.71
CA GLN A 91 5.34 -37.29 18.41
C GLN A 91 4.56 -35.98 18.48
N GLY A 92 3.46 -35.93 19.25
CA GLY A 92 2.73 -34.68 19.49
C GLY A 92 3.60 -33.60 20.14
N ARG A 93 4.46 -34.00 21.12
CA ARG A 93 5.43 -33.05 21.72
C ARG A 93 6.45 -32.55 20.70
N LYS A 94 6.99 -33.41 19.82
CA LYS A 94 7.94 -33.01 18.77
C LYS A 94 7.31 -32.05 17.79
N ILE A 95 6.10 -32.33 17.30
CA ILE A 95 5.36 -31.45 16.40
C ILE A 95 5.14 -30.07 17.06
N LYS A 96 4.70 -30.06 18.32
CA LYS A 96 4.51 -28.81 19.09
C LYS A 96 5.81 -28.02 19.22
N GLN A 97 6.92 -28.67 19.54
CA GLN A 97 8.23 -28.02 19.67
C GLN A 97 8.65 -27.37 18.35
N ILE A 98 8.64 -28.12 17.24
CA ILE A 98 9.00 -27.55 15.93
C ILE A 98 8.05 -26.43 15.53
N GLY A 99 6.75 -26.56 15.81
CA GLY A 99 5.79 -25.47 15.57
C GLY A 99 6.12 -24.20 16.34
N THR A 100 6.52 -24.32 17.62
CA THR A 100 6.95 -23.19 18.45
C THR A 100 8.23 -22.54 17.92
N ASP A 101 9.21 -23.35 17.52
CA ASP A 101 10.47 -22.86 16.97
C ASP A 101 10.24 -22.11 15.64
N LEU A 102 9.40 -22.67 14.77
CA LEU A 102 8.99 -22.02 13.52
C LEU A 102 8.29 -20.67 13.77
N GLU A 103 7.36 -20.62 14.72
CA GLU A 103 6.68 -19.38 15.10
C GLU A 103 7.67 -18.33 15.61
N PHE A 104 8.64 -18.74 16.41
CA PHE A 104 9.66 -17.83 16.94
C PHE A 104 10.51 -17.21 15.84
N VAL A 105 11.00 -18.05 14.89
CA VAL A 105 11.81 -17.56 13.76
C VAL A 105 10.97 -16.68 12.81
N ALA A 106 9.71 -17.07 12.56
CA ALA A 106 8.79 -16.25 11.76
C ALA A 106 8.52 -14.87 12.39
N LYS A 107 8.39 -14.81 13.72
CA LYS A 107 8.26 -13.53 14.46
C LYS A 107 9.50 -12.65 14.32
N LYS A 108 10.72 -13.23 14.37
CA LYS A 108 11.96 -12.47 14.14
C LYS A 108 11.99 -11.84 12.75
N LEU A 109 11.65 -12.60 11.70
CA LEU A 109 11.58 -12.09 10.33
C LEU A 109 10.57 -10.94 10.22
N GLN A 110 9.37 -11.16 10.75
CA GLN A 110 8.31 -10.15 10.74
C GLN A 110 8.71 -8.87 11.50
N GLN A 111 9.41 -9.02 12.64
CA GLN A 111 9.89 -7.87 13.40
C GLN A 111 10.92 -7.07 12.59
N SER A 112 11.89 -7.73 11.97
CA SER A 112 12.89 -7.07 11.13
C SER A 112 12.24 -6.32 9.96
N GLU A 113 11.24 -6.90 9.32
CA GLU A 113 10.47 -6.24 8.25
C GLU A 113 9.68 -5.03 8.77
N ARG A 114 9.03 -5.14 9.92
CA ARG A 114 8.31 -4.02 10.55
C ARG A 114 9.24 -2.86 10.92
N GLU A 115 10.42 -3.16 11.46
CA GLU A 115 11.41 -2.14 11.84
C GLU A 115 11.88 -1.35 10.62
N VAL A 116 12.18 -2.04 9.51
CA VAL A 116 12.54 -1.38 8.25
C VAL A 116 11.38 -0.57 7.70
N ALA A 117 10.16 -1.13 7.69
CA ALA A 117 8.99 -0.40 7.23
C ALA A 117 8.73 0.88 8.04
N GLN A 118 8.83 0.79 9.37
CA GLN A 118 8.68 1.96 10.24
C GLN A 118 9.79 3.00 10.01
N ARG A 119 11.03 2.56 9.79
CA ARG A 119 12.13 3.46 9.47
C ARG A 119 11.88 4.19 8.15
N ILE A 120 11.52 3.48 7.09
CA ILE A 120 11.16 4.06 5.79
C ILE A 120 10.06 5.12 5.95
N MET A 121 9.00 4.78 6.66
CA MET A 121 7.91 5.73 6.89
C MET A 121 8.38 6.97 7.66
N ARG A 122 9.15 6.82 8.73
CA ARG A 122 9.68 7.97 9.48
C ARG A 122 10.57 8.87 8.64
N GLU A 123 11.43 8.29 7.82
CA GLU A 123 12.40 9.04 6.99
C GLU A 123 11.71 9.74 5.80
N MET A 124 10.73 9.10 5.19
CA MET A 124 10.11 9.59 3.97
C MET A 124 8.86 10.46 4.20
N MET A 125 8.18 10.32 5.34
CA MET A 125 6.90 11.00 5.61
C MET A 125 6.98 12.54 5.49
N PRO A 126 8.01 13.24 6.00
CA PRO A 126 8.10 14.71 5.84
C PRO A 126 8.15 15.13 4.36
N ARG A 127 8.96 14.44 3.56
CA ARG A 127 9.09 14.67 2.12
C ARG A 127 7.80 14.29 1.38
N ALA A 128 7.18 13.17 1.75
CA ALA A 128 5.94 12.71 1.15
C ALA A 128 4.80 13.70 1.37
N ASN A 129 4.66 14.26 2.56
CA ASN A 129 3.67 15.29 2.85
C ASN A 129 3.88 16.56 2.00
N THR A 130 5.12 17.00 1.81
CA THR A 130 5.43 18.13 0.94
C THR A 130 5.02 17.84 -0.50
N VAL A 131 5.41 16.68 -1.04
CA VAL A 131 5.06 16.26 -2.41
C VAL A 131 3.54 16.17 -2.60
N VAL A 132 2.82 15.63 -1.63
CA VAL A 132 1.35 15.55 -1.69
C VAL A 132 0.72 16.92 -1.73
N MET A 133 1.16 17.86 -0.87
CA MET A 133 0.63 19.22 -0.85
C MET A 133 0.93 19.99 -2.14
N ASP A 134 2.10 19.78 -2.72
CA ASP A 134 2.46 20.39 -4.00
C ASP A 134 1.60 19.85 -5.15
N LEU A 135 1.35 18.53 -5.19
CA LEU A 135 0.46 17.91 -6.17
C LEU A 135 -0.99 18.39 -6.02
N VAL A 136 -1.49 18.45 -4.78
CA VAL A 136 -2.85 18.94 -4.49
C VAL A 136 -3.03 20.36 -5.04
N LYS A 137 -2.06 21.26 -4.84
CA LYS A 137 -2.10 22.63 -5.36
C LYS A 137 -1.98 22.65 -6.89
N ALA A 138 -1.01 21.94 -7.44
CA ALA A 138 -0.71 21.95 -8.87
C ALA A 138 -1.86 21.39 -9.73
N GLU A 139 -2.58 20.38 -9.22
CA GLU A 139 -3.69 19.76 -9.95
C GLU A 139 -5.07 20.35 -9.62
N GLY A 140 -5.16 21.31 -8.69
CA GLY A 140 -6.42 21.92 -8.29
C GLY A 140 -7.34 20.94 -7.55
N ILE A 141 -6.76 20.06 -6.71
CA ILE A 141 -7.53 19.07 -5.93
C ILE A 141 -8.20 19.79 -4.77
N GLY A 142 -9.52 19.80 -4.75
CA GLY A 142 -10.32 20.38 -3.69
C GLY A 142 -10.60 19.44 -2.54
N LEU A 143 -10.53 18.12 -2.80
CA LEU A 143 -10.75 17.09 -1.78
C LEU A 143 -9.82 15.90 -2.04
N LEU A 144 -8.94 15.63 -1.08
CA LEU A 144 -8.09 14.45 -1.07
C LEU A 144 -8.56 13.50 0.03
N LEU A 145 -8.90 12.28 -0.34
CA LEU A 145 -9.36 11.23 0.56
C LEU A 145 -8.29 10.15 0.73
N ASN A 146 -8.29 9.53 1.90
CA ASN A 146 -7.54 8.28 2.04
C ASN A 146 -8.21 7.20 1.19
N ALA A 147 -7.43 6.51 0.35
CA ALA A 147 -7.96 5.46 -0.54
C ALA A 147 -8.68 4.34 0.22
N GLN A 148 -8.30 4.06 1.47
CA GLN A 148 -8.97 3.06 2.32
C GLN A 148 -10.37 3.49 2.79
N ALA A 149 -10.69 4.78 2.75
CA ALA A 149 -12.00 5.31 3.10
C ALA A 149 -12.99 5.31 1.91
N ALA A 150 -12.50 5.10 0.69
CA ALA A 150 -13.31 5.02 -0.51
C ALA A 150 -13.73 3.55 -0.77
N LEU A 151 -15.03 3.30 -0.90
CA LEU A 151 -15.53 1.97 -1.30
C LEU A 151 -15.13 1.61 -2.73
N TYR A 152 -15.02 2.62 -3.59
CA TYR A 152 -14.59 2.50 -4.98
C TYR A 152 -14.02 3.82 -5.45
N ALA A 153 -12.95 3.75 -6.21
CA ALA A 153 -12.40 4.87 -6.97
C ALA A 153 -11.81 4.34 -8.28
N GLU A 154 -12.12 4.99 -9.38
CA GLU A 154 -11.47 4.66 -10.65
C GLU A 154 -9.97 4.99 -10.60
N PRO A 155 -9.11 4.30 -11.37
CA PRO A 155 -7.67 4.54 -11.38
C PRO A 155 -7.28 6.01 -11.64
N GLY A 156 -8.08 6.74 -12.40
CA GLY A 156 -7.86 8.15 -12.70
C GLY A 156 -7.97 9.10 -11.49
N PHE A 157 -8.59 8.65 -10.38
CA PHE A 157 -8.68 9.41 -9.15
C PHE A 157 -7.48 9.18 -8.22
N SER A 158 -6.68 8.12 -8.43
CA SER A 158 -5.52 7.83 -7.56
C SER A 158 -4.34 8.75 -7.86
N LEU A 159 -3.74 9.27 -6.79
CA LEU A 159 -2.48 10.01 -6.83
C LEU A 159 -1.26 9.14 -6.54
N ASP A 160 -1.42 7.87 -6.20
CA ASP A 160 -0.34 7.01 -5.71
C ASP A 160 0.87 7.03 -6.66
N ALA A 161 0.65 6.78 -7.95
CA ALA A 161 1.71 6.73 -8.94
C ALA A 161 2.44 8.09 -9.09
N LYS A 162 1.69 9.21 -9.07
CA LYS A 162 2.26 10.56 -9.19
C LYS A 162 3.09 10.93 -7.96
N VAL A 163 2.61 10.56 -6.77
CA VAL A 163 3.35 10.76 -5.52
C VAL A 163 4.63 9.94 -5.52
N THR A 164 4.56 8.66 -5.91
CA THR A 164 5.73 7.78 -6.05
C THR A 164 6.75 8.37 -7.02
N GLU A 165 6.31 8.80 -8.19
CA GLU A 165 7.19 9.39 -9.20
C GLU A 165 7.88 10.66 -8.69
N LYS A 166 7.12 11.58 -8.08
CA LYS A 166 7.68 12.81 -7.50
C LYS A 166 8.66 12.53 -6.37
N LEU A 167 8.37 11.56 -5.50
CA LEU A 167 9.30 11.13 -4.45
C LEU A 167 10.60 10.57 -5.05
N ASN A 168 10.53 9.81 -6.14
CA ASN A 168 11.72 9.30 -6.82
C ASN A 168 12.55 10.42 -7.47
N GLN A 169 11.92 11.50 -7.94
CA GLN A 169 12.60 12.68 -8.52
C GLN A 169 13.28 13.56 -7.47
N THR A 170 12.74 13.61 -6.25
CA THR A 170 13.22 14.46 -5.15
C THR A 170 14.25 13.76 -4.26
N LYS A 171 15.06 12.83 -4.80
CA LYS A 171 16.14 12.19 -4.07
C LYS A 171 17.09 13.23 -3.47
N LYS A 172 17.48 13.02 -2.20
CA LYS A 172 18.58 13.78 -1.57
C LYS A 172 19.91 13.45 -2.24
#